data_9267bf7939efe953efe50d881e8bb633
#
_entry.id   9267bf7939efe953efe50d881e8bb633
#
_cell.length_a   1.000
_cell.length_b   1.000
_cell.length_c   1.000
_cell.angle_alpha   90.00
_cell.angle_beta   90.00
_cell.angle_gamma   90.00
#
_symmetry.space_group_name_H-M   'P 1'
#
loop_
_entity.id
_entity.type
_entity.pdbx_description
1 polymer ?
#
loop_
_entity_poly.entity_id
_entity_poly.type
_entity_poly.pdbx_seq_one_letter_code
_entity_poly.pdbx_strand_id
1 'polypeptide(L)'
;MKNKFGFVLVKPQLGENIGACARSMKNFGFEKLRLVSPKFSFPNHKTKVTSVGAYNIIENAKVYNNTEDSINEFDIVISLSARKRDINKKHITMDDFKKILQKRNNTSFGFMFGPEASGLSNKD
;
A
#
# COMPACT_ATOMS: atom_id res chain seq x y z
N MET A 1 4.12 -4.99 -16.30
CA MET A 1 4.79 -4.79 -15.01
C MET A 1 3.96 -4.04 -13.97
N LYS A 2 3.29 -2.96 -14.33
CA LYS A 2 2.48 -2.18 -13.37
C LYS A 2 1.36 -2.98 -12.69
N ASN A 3 0.84 -4.01 -13.33
CA ASN A 3 -0.22 -4.85 -12.75
C ASN A 3 0.29 -5.84 -11.72
N LYS A 4 1.60 -5.97 -11.57
CA LYS A 4 2.21 -6.86 -10.58
C LYS A 4 2.40 -6.21 -9.22
N PHE A 5 2.29 -4.89 -9.16
CA PHE A 5 2.54 -4.13 -7.94
C PHE A 5 1.24 -3.52 -7.42
N GLY A 6 1.02 -3.68 -6.12
CA GLY A 6 -0.09 -3.05 -5.45
C GLY A 6 0.37 -2.37 -4.18
N PHE A 7 -0.44 -1.46 -3.70
CA PHE A 7 -0.14 -0.68 -2.50
C PHE A 7 -1.28 -0.86 -1.50
N VAL A 8 -0.93 -1.19 -0.27
CA VAL A 8 -1.89 -1.44 0.81
C VAL A 8 -1.63 -0.43 1.92
N LEU A 9 -2.61 0.40 2.20
CA LEU A 9 -2.56 1.37 3.30
C LEU A 9 -3.39 0.84 4.46
N VAL A 10 -2.73 0.56 5.58
CA VAL A 10 -3.36 -0.01 6.77
C VAL A 10 -3.77 1.10 7.72
N LYS A 11 -5.06 1.16 8.02
CA LYS A 11 -5.65 2.14 8.95
C LYS A 11 -5.22 3.57 8.63
N PRO A 12 -5.37 4.01 7.37
CA PRO A 12 -4.99 5.38 7.04
C PRO A 12 -5.84 6.38 7.83
N GLN A 13 -5.20 7.44 8.29
CA GLN A 13 -5.82 8.41 9.18
C GLN A 13 -6.29 9.68 8.46
N LEU A 14 -5.65 10.04 7.36
CA LEU A 14 -5.93 11.27 6.64
C LEU A 14 -6.27 10.99 5.17
N GLY A 15 -7.41 11.51 4.73
CA GLY A 15 -7.84 11.37 3.34
C GLY A 15 -6.87 12.02 2.36
N GLU A 16 -6.24 13.13 2.76
CA GLU A 16 -5.25 13.83 1.94
C GLU A 16 -4.07 12.92 1.58
N ASN A 17 -3.65 12.07 2.51
CA ASN A 17 -2.53 11.17 2.28
C ASN A 17 -2.88 10.07 1.29
N ILE A 18 -4.14 9.63 1.29
CA ILE A 18 -4.60 8.65 0.30
C ILE A 18 -4.58 9.30 -1.09
N GLY A 19 -5.08 10.53 -1.20
CA GLY A 19 -5.06 11.26 -2.47
C GLY A 19 -3.65 11.46 -3.01
N ALA A 20 -2.73 11.86 -2.12
CA ALA A 20 -1.33 12.04 -2.49
C ALA A 20 -0.69 10.72 -2.95
N CYS A 21 -1.01 9.63 -2.28
CA CYS A 21 -0.55 8.30 -2.66
C CYS A 21 -1.03 7.93 -4.06
N ALA A 22 -2.32 8.16 -4.34
CA ALA A 22 -2.88 7.87 -5.65
C ALA A 22 -2.20 8.67 -6.75
N ARG A 23 -1.89 9.95 -6.49
CA ARG A 23 -1.17 10.78 -7.45
C ARG A 23 0.23 10.23 -7.73
N SER A 24 0.94 9.83 -6.68
CA SER A 24 2.28 9.25 -6.85
C SER A 24 2.21 7.94 -7.62
N MET A 25 1.24 7.10 -7.30
CA MET A 25 1.03 5.84 -8.01
C MET A 25 0.81 6.08 -9.50
N LYS A 26 -0.04 7.03 -9.84
CA LYS A 26 -0.33 7.33 -11.24
C LYS A 26 0.91 7.81 -11.97
N ASN A 27 1.72 8.65 -11.33
CA ASN A 27 2.95 9.16 -11.94
C ASN A 27 3.93 8.04 -12.28
N PHE A 28 3.93 6.96 -11.50
CA PHE A 28 4.80 5.81 -11.73
C PHE A 28 4.12 4.66 -12.47
N GLY A 29 2.87 4.85 -12.88
CA GLY A 29 2.13 3.84 -13.65
C GLY A 29 1.53 2.71 -12.84
N PHE A 30 1.35 2.87 -11.54
CA PHE A 30 0.71 1.86 -10.69
C PHE A 30 -0.77 2.16 -10.51
N GLU A 31 -1.58 1.12 -10.38
CA GLU A 31 -3.03 1.28 -10.36
C GLU A 31 -3.74 0.58 -9.18
N LYS A 32 -3.10 -0.42 -8.57
CA LYS A 32 -3.74 -1.21 -7.50
C LYS A 32 -3.55 -0.55 -6.14
N LEU A 33 -4.64 0.00 -5.60
CA LEU A 33 -4.65 0.57 -4.26
C LEU A 33 -5.64 -0.22 -3.40
N ARG A 34 -5.20 -0.62 -2.21
CA ARG A 34 -6.01 -1.35 -1.23
C ARG A 34 -5.95 -0.61 0.09
N LEU A 35 -7.09 -0.53 0.77
CA LEU A 35 -7.19 0.15 2.06
C LEU A 35 -7.70 -0.83 3.10
N VAL A 36 -7.10 -0.82 4.28
CA VAL A 36 -7.53 -1.66 5.40
C VAL A 36 -8.05 -0.76 6.51
N SER A 37 -9.32 -0.87 6.83
CA SER A 37 -9.97 -0.16 7.94
C SER A 37 -9.60 1.31 8.03
N PRO A 38 -9.88 2.11 6.99
CA PRO A 38 -9.61 3.55 7.06
C PRO A 38 -10.38 4.19 8.21
N LYS A 39 -9.79 5.22 8.83
CA LYS A 39 -10.36 5.89 9.99
C LYS A 39 -11.47 6.88 9.68
N PHE A 40 -11.95 6.88 8.44
CA PHE A 40 -12.98 7.80 7.96
C PHE A 40 -13.76 7.12 6.83
N SER A 41 -14.86 7.75 6.41
CA SER A 41 -15.63 7.25 5.27
C SER A 41 -14.83 7.42 3.97
N PHE A 42 -14.71 6.34 3.23
CA PHE A 42 -13.93 6.34 1.99
C PHE A 42 -14.81 5.90 0.82
N PRO A 43 -14.77 6.58 -0.32
CA PRO A 43 -14.03 7.84 -0.55
C PRO A 43 -14.72 9.03 0.09
N ASN A 44 -13.97 10.11 0.35
CA ASN A 44 -14.52 11.32 0.89
C ASN A 44 -14.03 12.54 0.10
N HIS A 45 -14.48 13.74 0.50
CA HIS A 45 -14.14 14.97 -0.21
C HIS A 45 -12.62 15.19 -0.30
N LYS A 46 -11.90 14.93 0.79
CA LYS A 46 -10.46 15.14 0.84
C LYS A 46 -9.69 14.18 -0.07
N THR A 47 -10.12 12.92 -0.15
CA THR A 47 -9.48 11.97 -1.06
C THR A 47 -9.71 12.38 -2.51
N LYS A 48 -10.88 12.90 -2.82
CA LYS A 48 -11.22 13.35 -4.17
C LYS A 48 -10.40 14.57 -4.58
N VAL A 49 -10.36 15.58 -3.71
CA VAL A 49 -9.68 16.84 -4.00
C VAL A 49 -8.18 16.65 -4.14
N THR A 50 -7.58 15.87 -3.25
CA THR A 50 -6.12 15.70 -3.22
C THR A 50 -5.61 14.71 -4.25
N SER A 51 -6.46 13.88 -4.83
CA SER A 51 -6.03 12.92 -5.86
C SER A 51 -5.84 13.58 -7.23
N VAL A 52 -6.42 14.75 -7.45
CA VAL A 52 -6.32 15.52 -8.70
C VAL A 52 -6.59 14.61 -9.91
N GLY A 53 -5.68 14.43 -10.84
CA GLY A 53 -5.86 13.60 -12.03
C GLY A 53 -5.81 12.09 -11.79
N ALA A 54 -5.67 11.65 -10.55
CA ALA A 54 -5.56 10.24 -10.20
C ALA A 54 -6.82 9.67 -9.53
N TYR A 55 -7.97 10.32 -9.70
CA TYR A 55 -9.19 9.88 -9.03
C TYR A 55 -9.64 8.48 -9.45
N ASN A 56 -9.28 8.05 -10.66
CA ASN A 56 -9.57 6.69 -11.09
C ASN A 56 -8.95 5.63 -10.17
N ILE A 57 -7.79 5.91 -9.59
CA ILE A 57 -7.15 5.00 -8.63
C ILE A 57 -7.98 4.95 -7.34
N ILE A 58 -8.50 6.09 -6.90
CA ILE A 58 -9.39 6.17 -5.74
C ILE A 58 -10.67 5.39 -5.99
N GLU A 59 -11.30 5.58 -7.15
CA GLU A 59 -12.55 4.90 -7.50
C GLU A 59 -12.40 3.38 -7.52
N ASN A 60 -11.26 2.89 -7.99
CA ASN A 60 -11.01 1.46 -8.14
C ASN A 60 -10.36 0.83 -6.91
N ALA A 61 -10.07 1.62 -5.88
CA ALA A 61 -9.49 1.10 -4.65
C ALA A 61 -10.49 0.20 -3.93
N LYS A 62 -9.98 -0.89 -3.36
CA LYS A 62 -10.79 -1.82 -2.58
C LYS A 62 -10.52 -1.59 -1.10
N VAL A 63 -11.59 -1.67 -0.30
CA VAL A 63 -11.51 -1.49 1.14
C VAL A 63 -11.75 -2.82 1.83
N TYR A 64 -10.91 -3.15 2.78
CA TYR A 64 -10.98 -4.39 3.55
C TYR A 64 -11.07 -4.11 5.03
N ASN A 65 -11.65 -5.05 5.77
CA ASN A 65 -11.78 -4.94 7.23
C ASN A 65 -10.55 -5.45 7.98
N ASN A 66 -9.72 -6.23 7.31
CA ASN A 66 -8.50 -6.78 7.93
C ASN A 66 -7.38 -6.86 6.89
N THR A 67 -6.16 -6.92 7.39
CA THR A 67 -4.96 -6.95 6.55
C THR A 67 -4.87 -8.24 5.74
N GLU A 68 -5.22 -9.36 6.35
CA GLU A 68 -5.11 -10.67 5.72
C GLU A 68 -5.85 -10.74 4.39
N ASP A 69 -7.09 -10.26 4.36
CA ASP A 69 -7.88 -10.25 3.13
C ASP A 69 -7.28 -9.33 2.06
N SER A 70 -6.71 -8.22 2.49
CA SER A 70 -6.17 -7.22 1.57
C SER A 70 -4.93 -7.70 0.82
N ILE A 71 -4.17 -8.63 1.40
CA ILE A 71 -2.91 -9.09 0.82
C ILE A 71 -3.01 -10.44 0.12
N ASN A 72 -4.18 -11.07 0.13
CA ASN A 72 -4.37 -12.40 -0.45
C ASN A 72 -4.01 -12.49 -1.93
N GLU A 73 -4.18 -11.43 -2.67
CA GLU A 73 -3.90 -11.43 -4.11
C GLU A 73 -2.41 -11.29 -4.45
N PHE A 74 -1.57 -10.99 -3.45
CA PHE A 74 -0.15 -10.77 -3.69
C PHE A 74 0.66 -12.00 -3.29
N ASP A 75 1.62 -12.36 -4.13
CA ASP A 75 2.51 -13.48 -3.83
C ASP A 75 3.53 -13.13 -2.76
N ILE A 76 4.02 -11.90 -2.79
CA ILE A 76 4.98 -11.39 -1.82
C ILE A 76 4.48 -10.05 -1.29
N VAL A 77 4.52 -9.88 0.03
CA VAL A 77 4.13 -8.63 0.66
C VAL A 77 5.35 -8.06 1.39
N ILE A 78 5.65 -6.81 1.09
CA ILE A 78 6.75 -6.09 1.71
C ILE A 78 6.16 -5.01 2.59
N SER A 79 6.38 -5.13 3.90
CA SER A 79 5.89 -4.16 4.87
C SER A 79 6.91 -3.06 5.06
N LEU A 80 6.46 -1.83 4.91
CA LEU A 80 7.30 -0.64 5.06
C LEU A 80 6.84 0.11 6.30
N SER A 81 7.76 0.35 7.22
CA SER A 81 7.43 0.98 8.49
C SER A 81 8.60 1.83 8.98
N ALA A 82 8.26 2.98 9.57
CA ALA A 82 9.23 3.83 10.24
C ALA A 82 9.59 3.30 11.63
N ARG A 83 8.80 2.37 12.18
CA ARG A 83 9.04 1.80 13.51
C ARG A 83 10.11 0.73 13.45
N LYS A 84 10.94 0.67 14.48
CA LYS A 84 11.83 -0.47 14.66
C LYS A 84 10.97 -1.71 14.93
N ARG A 85 11.21 -2.74 14.15
CA ARG A 85 10.53 -4.02 14.33
C ARG A 85 11.37 -4.94 15.22
N ASP A 86 10.73 -6.02 15.66
CA ASP A 86 11.39 -7.09 16.37
C ASP A 86 12.62 -7.56 15.58
N ILE A 87 13.72 -7.79 16.27
CA ILE A 87 14.98 -8.26 15.68
C ILE A 87 14.82 -9.58 14.94
N ASN A 88 13.80 -10.36 15.28
CA ASN A 88 13.55 -11.66 14.64
C ASN A 88 12.91 -11.53 13.26
N LYS A 89 12.46 -10.34 12.87
CA LYS A 89 11.84 -10.16 11.56
C LYS A 89 12.90 -9.93 10.51
N LYS A 90 12.72 -10.60 9.39
CA LYS A 90 13.63 -10.47 8.27
C LYS A 90 13.54 -9.10 7.65
N HIS A 91 14.67 -8.46 7.45
CA HIS A 91 14.75 -7.18 6.74
C HIS A 91 15.34 -7.42 5.37
N ILE A 92 14.79 -6.74 4.37
CA ILE A 92 15.22 -6.87 2.99
C ILE A 92 15.93 -5.58 2.58
N THR A 93 17.13 -5.69 2.07
CA THR A 93 17.85 -4.54 1.50
C THR A 93 17.32 -4.24 0.10
N MET A 94 17.66 -3.08 -0.42
CA MET A 94 17.29 -2.73 -1.80
C MET A 94 17.91 -3.72 -2.80
N ASP A 95 19.14 -4.18 -2.54
CA ASP A 95 19.79 -5.16 -3.41
C ASP A 95 19.08 -6.50 -3.38
N ASP A 96 18.63 -6.94 -2.21
CA ASP A 96 17.84 -8.17 -2.08
C ASP A 96 16.54 -8.06 -2.86
N PHE A 97 15.87 -6.91 -2.77
CA PHE A 97 14.63 -6.65 -3.52
C PHE A 97 14.86 -6.75 -5.02
N LYS A 98 15.95 -6.16 -5.52
CA LYS A 98 16.29 -6.23 -6.94
C LYS A 98 16.52 -7.66 -7.40
N LYS A 99 17.19 -8.46 -6.58
CA LYS A 99 17.41 -9.88 -6.89
C LYS A 99 16.10 -10.66 -6.96
N ILE A 100 15.17 -10.39 -6.05
CA ILE A 100 13.86 -11.02 -6.04
C ILE A 100 13.11 -10.66 -7.32
N LEU A 101 13.13 -9.40 -7.71
CA LEU A 101 12.47 -8.94 -8.93
C LEU A 101 13.02 -9.64 -10.18
N GLN A 102 14.32 -9.80 -10.25
CA GLN A 102 14.96 -10.45 -11.40
C GLN A 102 14.61 -11.93 -11.51
N LYS A 103 14.48 -12.62 -10.38
CA LYS A 103 14.23 -14.06 -10.36
C LYS A 103 12.75 -14.42 -10.51
N ARG A 104 11.83 -13.49 -10.26
CA ARG A 104 10.39 -13.80 -10.18
C ARG A 104 9.57 -12.87 -11.07
N ASN A 105 9.71 -13.05 -12.38
CA ASN A 105 9.08 -12.18 -13.37
C ASN A 105 7.55 -12.14 -13.29
N ASN A 106 6.91 -13.24 -12.87
CA ASN A 106 5.46 -13.33 -12.82
C ASN A 106 4.90 -13.23 -11.41
N THR A 107 5.71 -12.78 -10.46
CA THR A 107 5.32 -12.64 -9.06
C THR A 107 4.64 -11.29 -8.83
N SER A 108 3.52 -11.30 -8.11
CA SER A 108 2.86 -10.07 -7.70
C SER A 108 3.38 -9.61 -6.33
N PHE A 109 3.54 -8.31 -6.18
CA PHE A 109 4.08 -7.69 -4.98
C PHE A 109 3.09 -6.70 -4.39
N GLY A 110 2.89 -6.79 -3.08
CA GLY A 110 2.14 -5.79 -2.33
C GLY A 110 3.06 -5.02 -1.41
N PHE A 111 2.99 -3.70 -1.49
CA PHE A 111 3.75 -2.82 -0.59
C PHE A 111 2.79 -2.30 0.46
N MET A 112 3.04 -2.62 1.72
CA MET A 112 2.13 -2.32 2.81
C MET A 112 2.69 -1.23 3.72
N PHE A 113 1.86 -0.22 3.96
CA PHE A 113 2.22 0.93 4.79
C PHE A 113 1.25 1.02 5.97
N GLY A 114 1.78 1.35 7.15
CA GLY A 114 0.96 1.54 8.34
C GLY A 114 0.40 2.96 8.47
N PRO A 115 -0.33 3.22 9.57
CA PRO A 115 -0.87 4.55 9.84
C PRO A 115 0.24 5.61 9.91
N GLU A 116 -0.10 6.82 9.48
CA GLU A 116 0.87 7.92 9.37
C GLU A 116 1.55 8.23 10.70
N ALA A 117 0.79 8.19 11.80
CA ALA A 117 1.30 8.57 13.11
C ALA A 117 2.10 7.47 13.81
N SER A 118 1.80 6.19 13.56
CA SER A 118 2.35 5.10 14.36
C SER A 118 3.00 3.98 13.58
N GLY A 119 2.84 3.96 12.25
CA GLY A 119 3.31 2.85 11.45
C GLY A 119 2.51 1.57 11.69
N LEU A 120 2.98 0.46 11.15
CA LEU A 120 2.32 -0.83 11.28
C LEU A 120 2.49 -1.37 12.70
N SER A 121 1.42 -1.94 13.25
CA SER A 121 1.48 -2.63 14.53
C SER A 121 1.96 -4.07 14.32
N ASN A 122 2.25 -4.76 15.42
CA ASN A 122 2.66 -6.16 15.36
C ASN A 122 1.54 -7.10 14.87
N LYS A 123 0.30 -6.61 14.88
CA LYS A 123 -0.86 -7.37 14.42
C LYS A 123 -1.16 -7.19 12.94
N ASP A 124 -0.56 -6.21 12.32
CA ASP A 124 -0.82 -5.88 10.91
C ASP A 124 -0.03 -6.68 9.91
#